data_16457ed98068eae69b404c2e21b50a78
#
_entry.id   16457ed98068eae69b404c2e21b50a78
#
_cell.length_a   1.000
_cell.length_b   1.000
_cell.length_c   1.000
_cell.angle_alpha   90.00
_cell.angle_beta   90.00
_cell.angle_gamma   90.00
#
_symmetry.space_group_name_H-M   'P 1'
#
loop_
_entity.id
_entity.type
_entity.pdbx_description
1 polymer ?
#
loop_
_entity_poly.entity_id
_entity_poly.type
_entity_poly.pdbx_seq_one_letter_code
_entity_poly.pdbx_strand_id
1 'polypeptide(L)'
;MQNTKKPTIIGIAGETSSGKTTIANRLYDEAIKTGTVALIKIDDYYHNKDKVQRTETGKANYDHPDSYDTDYLIKQLNELKNGNAIDKPLYDFVVQARKTETEHIEPAQIIIVEGILTFAIPRLRKLFDIKIFVDTPDDIRFIRRLKRDIQDRGRSLESVVNQYLESVRPMHIAFVEPSKRFADIIIPEGGHNDVAFDILLSKLKQLQ
;
A
#
# COMPACT_ATOMS: atom_id res chain seq x y z
N MET A 1 25.79 9.42 23.22
CA MET A 1 25.01 9.72 21.98
C MET A 1 24.74 8.39 21.30
N GLN A 2 23.52 7.86 21.37
CA GLN A 2 23.16 6.68 20.61
C GLN A 2 23.19 7.07 19.13
N ASN A 3 24.05 6.39 18.38
CA ASN A 3 24.10 6.53 16.92
C ASN A 3 22.86 5.84 16.35
N THR A 4 21.72 6.54 16.38
CA THR A 4 20.45 6.02 15.87
C THR A 4 20.54 6.00 14.36
N LYS A 5 20.83 4.81 13.82
CA LYS A 5 20.78 4.54 12.38
C LYS A 5 19.41 5.03 11.85
N LYS A 6 19.43 5.86 10.81
CA LYS A 6 18.17 6.31 10.19
C LYS A 6 17.32 5.11 9.78
N PRO A 7 16.01 5.14 10.02
CA PRO A 7 15.12 4.05 9.60
C PRO A 7 15.17 3.84 8.09
N THR A 8 15.07 2.58 7.67
CA THR A 8 14.94 2.22 6.26
C THR A 8 13.46 2.21 5.89
N ILE A 9 13.06 2.96 4.87
CA ILE A 9 11.69 3.00 4.37
C ILE A 9 11.56 2.12 3.13
N ILE A 10 10.68 1.12 3.20
CA ILE A 10 10.43 0.16 2.13
C ILE A 10 9.04 0.41 1.55
N GLY A 11 8.99 0.75 0.27
CA GLY A 11 7.73 0.85 -0.46
C GLY A 11 7.36 -0.48 -1.11
N ILE A 12 6.10 -0.91 -0.96
CA ILE A 12 5.55 -2.09 -1.63
C ILE A 12 4.36 -1.65 -2.47
N ALA A 13 4.52 -1.67 -3.79
CA ALA A 13 3.48 -1.36 -4.75
C ALA A 13 2.99 -2.61 -5.47
N GLY A 14 1.92 -2.47 -6.18
CA GLY A 14 1.29 -3.52 -6.99
C GLY A 14 -0.20 -3.29 -7.05
N GLU A 15 -0.83 -3.79 -8.08
CA GLU A 15 -2.26 -3.60 -8.33
C GLU A 15 -3.14 -4.28 -7.27
N THR A 16 -4.42 -3.94 -7.28
CA THR A 16 -5.42 -4.62 -6.44
C THR A 16 -5.33 -6.13 -6.61
N SER A 17 -5.37 -6.86 -5.49
CA SER A 17 -5.30 -8.33 -5.45
C SER A 17 -4.01 -8.96 -6.05
N SER A 18 -2.93 -8.18 -6.21
CA SER A 18 -1.63 -8.70 -6.62
C SER A 18 -0.94 -9.53 -5.52
N GLY A 19 -1.34 -9.38 -4.26
CA GLY A 19 -0.69 -10.01 -3.10
C GLY A 19 0.30 -9.11 -2.35
N LYS A 20 0.36 -7.80 -2.67
CA LYS A 20 1.23 -6.84 -1.98
C LYS A 20 1.01 -6.81 -0.47
N THR A 21 -0.25 -6.75 -0.03
CA THR A 21 -0.61 -6.75 1.41
C THR A 21 -0.20 -8.06 2.09
N THR A 22 -0.32 -9.20 1.39
CA THR A 22 0.15 -10.50 1.90
C THR A 22 1.66 -10.49 2.14
N ILE A 23 2.45 -9.99 1.17
CA ILE A 23 3.91 -9.86 1.32
C ILE A 23 4.24 -8.87 2.44
N ALA A 24 3.59 -7.70 2.49
CA ALA A 24 3.84 -6.70 3.51
C ALA A 24 3.59 -7.22 4.92
N ASN A 25 2.46 -7.92 5.14
CA ASN A 25 2.14 -8.52 6.43
C ASN A 25 3.13 -9.63 6.80
N ARG A 26 3.46 -10.56 5.88
CA ARG A 26 4.45 -11.61 6.13
C ARG A 26 5.81 -11.05 6.50
N LEU A 27 6.27 -10.01 5.82
CA LEU A 27 7.53 -9.33 6.14
C LEU A 27 7.48 -8.66 7.50
N TYR A 28 6.38 -8.00 7.83
CA TYR A 28 6.16 -7.39 9.14
C TYR A 28 6.20 -8.44 10.25
N ASP A 29 5.41 -9.52 10.13
CA ASP A 29 5.29 -10.57 11.13
C ASP A 29 6.62 -11.30 11.42
N GLU A 30 7.47 -11.44 10.40
CA GLU A 30 8.78 -12.06 10.57
C GLU A 30 9.84 -11.06 11.06
N ALA A 31 9.84 -9.85 10.54
CA ALA A 31 10.87 -8.86 10.89
C ALA A 31 10.69 -8.30 12.31
N ILE A 32 9.46 -8.21 12.82
CA ILE A 32 9.20 -7.75 14.18
C ILE A 32 9.75 -8.70 15.26
N LYS A 33 10.05 -9.95 14.91
CA LYS A 33 10.68 -10.91 15.82
C LYS A 33 12.15 -10.61 16.14
N THR A 34 12.79 -9.81 15.31
CA THR A 34 14.23 -9.53 15.39
C THR A 34 14.56 -8.05 15.55
N GLY A 35 13.60 -7.16 15.36
CA GLY A 35 13.79 -5.71 15.48
C GLY A 35 12.47 -4.95 15.49
N THR A 36 12.53 -3.63 15.38
CA THR A 36 11.34 -2.78 15.34
C THR A 36 10.90 -2.51 13.91
N VAL A 37 9.62 -2.71 13.63
CA VAL A 37 9.02 -2.54 12.30
C VAL A 37 7.70 -1.80 12.42
N ALA A 38 7.45 -0.82 11.56
CA ALA A 38 6.17 -0.16 11.39
C ALA A 38 5.57 -0.54 10.03
N LEU A 39 4.26 -0.79 9.98
CA LEU A 39 3.52 -1.06 8.75
C LEU A 39 2.48 0.02 8.50
N ILE A 40 2.62 0.73 7.39
CA ILE A 40 1.74 1.81 6.96
C ILE A 40 1.03 1.40 5.68
N LYS A 41 -0.29 1.34 5.72
CA LYS A 41 -1.13 1.14 4.53
C LYS A 41 -1.55 2.49 3.99
N ILE A 42 -1.26 2.80 2.73
CA ILE A 42 -1.67 4.10 2.17
C ILE A 42 -3.18 4.24 2.09
N ASP A 43 -3.90 3.13 2.07
CA ASP A 43 -5.37 3.11 2.04
C ASP A 43 -6.01 3.71 3.31
N ASP A 44 -5.28 3.80 4.42
CA ASP A 44 -5.73 4.51 5.62
C ASP A 44 -5.73 6.04 5.44
N TYR A 45 -5.07 6.55 4.39
CA TYR A 45 -4.94 7.97 4.09
C TYR A 45 -5.88 8.46 2.99
N TYR A 46 -6.89 7.68 2.61
CA TYR A 46 -7.92 8.19 1.70
C TYR A 46 -8.59 9.45 2.25
N HIS A 47 -8.94 10.35 1.36
CA HIS A 47 -9.89 11.40 1.65
C HIS A 47 -11.29 10.83 1.90
N ASN A 48 -12.12 11.56 2.62
CA ASN A 48 -13.55 11.24 2.72
C ASN A 48 -14.19 11.29 1.34
N LYS A 49 -15.25 10.50 1.14
CA LYS A 49 -15.94 10.31 -0.14
C LYS A 49 -16.32 11.60 -0.87
N ASP A 50 -16.62 12.65 -0.13
CA ASP A 50 -16.99 13.97 -0.68
C ASP A 50 -15.82 14.68 -1.37
N LYS A 51 -14.58 14.38 -0.99
CA LYS A 51 -13.34 14.97 -1.52
C LYS A 51 -12.65 14.12 -2.59
N VAL A 52 -13.07 12.86 -2.76
CA VAL A 52 -12.49 11.95 -3.75
C VAL A 52 -12.96 12.35 -5.15
N GLN A 53 -12.06 12.30 -6.13
CA GLN A 53 -12.41 12.53 -7.54
C GLN A 53 -13.54 11.61 -8.00
N ARG A 54 -14.33 12.08 -8.97
CA ARG A 54 -15.43 11.33 -9.53
C ARG A 54 -15.04 10.75 -10.89
N THR A 55 -15.57 9.56 -11.18
CA THR A 55 -15.57 9.00 -12.53
C THR A 55 -16.52 9.81 -13.44
N GLU A 56 -16.48 9.54 -14.73
CA GLU A 56 -17.43 10.16 -15.69
C GLU A 56 -18.90 9.86 -15.35
N THR A 57 -19.17 8.74 -14.70
CA THR A 57 -20.53 8.37 -14.24
C THR A 57 -20.87 8.94 -12.85
N GLY A 58 -19.99 9.77 -12.26
CA GLY A 58 -20.20 10.44 -10.97
C GLY A 58 -19.88 9.61 -9.73
N LYS A 59 -19.33 8.39 -9.87
CA LYS A 59 -18.92 7.56 -8.74
C LYS A 59 -17.56 7.99 -8.19
N ALA A 60 -17.31 7.75 -6.90
CA ALA A 60 -16.00 8.05 -6.28
C ALA A 60 -14.90 7.16 -6.87
N ASN A 61 -13.80 7.78 -7.32
CA ASN A 61 -12.66 7.10 -7.92
C ASN A 61 -11.50 6.97 -6.93
N TYR A 62 -11.50 5.92 -6.13
CA TYR A 62 -10.47 5.63 -5.14
C TYR A 62 -9.15 5.14 -5.74
N ASP A 63 -9.12 4.82 -7.03
CA ASP A 63 -7.94 4.35 -7.73
C ASP A 63 -7.13 5.50 -8.34
N HIS A 64 -7.58 6.77 -8.20
CA HIS A 64 -6.86 7.96 -8.64
C HIS A 64 -5.88 8.47 -7.57
N PRO A 65 -4.66 8.94 -7.94
CA PRO A 65 -3.67 9.46 -6.96
C PRO A 65 -4.20 10.55 -6.03
N ASP A 66 -5.04 11.45 -6.53
CA ASP A 66 -5.61 12.55 -5.73
C ASP A 66 -6.68 12.09 -4.72
N SER A 67 -6.98 10.80 -4.68
CA SER A 67 -7.89 10.25 -3.66
C SER A 67 -7.23 10.10 -2.29
N TYR A 68 -5.90 10.24 -2.22
CA TYR A 68 -5.13 10.14 -0.99
C TYR A 68 -4.69 11.51 -0.47
N ASP A 69 -4.72 11.67 0.85
CA ASP A 69 -4.08 12.78 1.54
C ASP A 69 -2.56 12.55 1.60
N THR A 70 -1.94 12.73 0.45
CA THR A 70 -0.50 12.50 0.28
C THR A 70 0.35 13.40 1.16
N ASP A 71 -0.09 14.63 1.42
CA ASP A 71 0.65 15.57 2.27
C ASP A 71 0.68 15.10 3.72
N TYR A 72 -0.45 14.61 4.23
CA TYR A 72 -0.53 14.06 5.57
C TYR A 72 0.30 12.78 5.72
N LEU A 73 0.22 11.86 4.75
CA LEU A 73 1.05 10.65 4.73
C LEU A 73 2.55 11.00 4.74
N ILE A 74 3.00 11.89 3.86
CA ILE A 74 4.41 12.31 3.78
C ILE A 74 4.86 12.97 5.08
N LYS A 75 4.02 13.82 5.69
CA LYS A 75 4.31 14.42 6.99
C LYS A 75 4.56 13.34 8.04
N GLN A 76 3.66 12.37 8.16
CA GLN A 76 3.78 11.30 9.17
C GLN A 76 4.98 10.38 8.91
N LEU A 77 5.28 10.04 7.66
CA LEU A 77 6.49 9.28 7.33
C LEU A 77 7.78 10.03 7.71
N ASN A 78 7.81 11.35 7.55
CA ASN A 78 8.95 12.16 7.98
C ASN A 78 9.06 12.22 9.51
N GLU A 79 7.96 12.28 10.25
CA GLU A 79 7.98 12.18 11.72
C GLU A 79 8.60 10.85 12.17
N LEU A 80 8.13 9.71 11.64
CA LEU A 80 8.72 8.41 11.93
C LEU A 80 10.21 8.35 11.56
N LYS A 81 10.60 8.93 10.42
CA LYS A 81 11.99 8.99 9.96
C LYS A 81 12.88 9.80 10.89
N ASN A 82 12.32 10.78 11.58
CA ASN A 82 13.00 11.63 12.57
C ASN A 82 12.96 11.05 13.99
N GLY A 83 12.38 9.87 14.18
CA GLY A 83 12.30 9.21 15.48
C GLY A 83 11.11 9.65 16.34
N ASN A 84 10.10 10.28 15.75
CA ASN A 84 8.88 10.70 16.43
C ASN A 84 7.75 9.69 16.16
N ALA A 85 6.97 9.37 17.20
CA ALA A 85 5.75 8.57 17.05
C ALA A 85 4.66 9.36 16.31
N ILE A 86 3.74 8.64 15.71
CA ILE A 86 2.59 9.21 14.99
C ILE A 86 1.27 8.57 15.43
N ASP A 87 0.18 9.30 15.27
CA ASP A 87 -1.17 8.77 15.36
C ASP A 87 -1.74 8.64 13.93
N LYS A 88 -1.61 7.42 13.38
CA LYS A 88 -2.00 7.09 12.01
C LYS A 88 -3.53 7.11 11.90
N PRO A 89 -4.11 7.70 10.84
CA PRO A 89 -5.55 7.62 10.61
C PRO A 89 -5.98 6.17 10.35
N LEU A 90 -7.24 5.88 10.63
CA LEU A 90 -7.93 4.66 10.23
C LEU A 90 -9.03 5.01 9.24
N TYR A 91 -9.23 4.16 8.24
CA TYR A 91 -10.26 4.38 7.22
C TYR A 91 -11.34 3.31 7.28
N ASP A 92 -12.59 3.75 7.27
CA ASP A 92 -13.75 2.87 7.18
C ASP A 92 -14.20 2.73 5.72
N PHE A 93 -13.99 1.55 5.16
CA PHE A 93 -14.33 1.26 3.75
C PHE A 93 -15.83 1.08 3.51
N VAL A 94 -16.62 0.87 4.56
CA VAL A 94 -18.09 0.72 4.45
C VAL A 94 -18.73 2.09 4.30
N VAL A 95 -18.41 3.02 5.23
CA VAL A 95 -18.94 4.38 5.19
C VAL A 95 -18.12 5.31 4.30
N GLN A 96 -16.95 4.86 3.83
CA GLN A 96 -16.02 5.59 2.96
C GLN A 96 -15.57 6.92 3.58
N ALA A 97 -15.12 6.87 4.83
CA ALA A 97 -14.64 8.02 5.58
C ALA A 97 -13.52 7.62 6.55
N ARG A 98 -12.69 8.58 6.94
CA ARG A 98 -11.76 8.42 8.05
C ARG A 98 -12.53 8.25 9.35
N LYS A 99 -12.04 7.35 10.19
CA LYS A 99 -12.54 7.20 11.57
C LYS A 99 -12.07 8.37 12.43
N THR A 100 -12.71 8.55 13.59
CA THR A 100 -12.26 9.47 14.63
C THR A 100 -11.08 8.90 15.41
N GLU A 101 -11.03 7.58 15.52
CA GLU A 101 -9.95 6.84 16.17
C GLU A 101 -8.71 6.82 15.27
N THR A 102 -7.54 6.81 15.90
CA THR A 102 -6.24 6.68 15.27
C THR A 102 -5.51 5.46 15.81
N GLU A 103 -4.49 5.02 15.12
CA GLU A 103 -3.57 3.97 15.55
C GLU A 103 -2.21 4.59 15.90
N HIS A 104 -1.76 4.40 17.14
CA HIS A 104 -0.46 4.88 17.57
C HIS A 104 0.66 4.00 17.02
N ILE A 105 1.62 4.63 16.33
CA ILE A 105 2.77 3.94 15.72
C ILE A 105 4.05 4.55 16.28
N GLU A 106 4.84 3.70 16.94
CA GLU A 106 6.16 4.07 17.45
C GLU A 106 7.21 4.13 16.33
N PRO A 107 8.28 4.93 16.49
CA PRO A 107 9.41 4.92 15.58
C PRO A 107 10.03 3.53 15.47
N ALA A 108 10.43 3.14 14.27
CA ALA A 108 10.94 1.81 13.99
C ALA A 108 12.17 1.84 13.09
N GLN A 109 13.03 0.81 13.18
CA GLN A 109 14.21 0.65 12.32
C GLN A 109 13.84 0.44 10.85
N ILE A 110 12.68 -0.22 10.62
CA ILE A 110 12.12 -0.47 9.29
C ILE A 110 10.70 0.07 9.24
N ILE A 111 10.38 0.82 8.20
CA ILE A 111 9.03 1.31 7.91
C ILE A 111 8.59 0.71 6.58
N ILE A 112 7.60 -0.15 6.61
CA ILE A 112 6.98 -0.74 5.41
C ILE A 112 5.77 0.11 5.02
N VAL A 113 5.73 0.61 3.79
CA VAL A 113 4.61 1.38 3.25
C VAL A 113 4.03 0.61 2.06
N GLU A 114 2.77 0.20 2.13
CA GLU A 114 2.15 -0.58 1.05
C GLU A 114 0.91 0.09 0.47
N GLY A 115 0.70 -0.10 -0.82
CA GLY A 115 -0.52 0.29 -1.51
C GLY A 115 -0.40 0.35 -3.02
N ILE A 116 -1.55 0.51 -3.70
CA ILE A 116 -1.60 0.44 -5.17
C ILE A 116 -0.87 1.60 -5.85
N LEU A 117 -0.91 2.80 -5.28
CA LEU A 117 -0.34 4.03 -5.86
C LEU A 117 0.99 4.45 -5.21
N THR A 118 1.59 3.59 -4.40
CA THR A 118 2.82 3.89 -3.64
C THR A 118 3.93 4.45 -4.53
N PHE A 119 4.10 3.94 -5.74
CA PHE A 119 5.14 4.43 -6.67
C PHE A 119 4.61 5.41 -7.72
N ALA A 120 3.31 5.49 -7.91
CA ALA A 120 2.70 6.43 -8.85
C ALA A 120 2.84 7.89 -8.39
N ILE A 121 2.91 8.13 -7.08
CA ILE A 121 3.02 9.46 -6.49
C ILE A 121 4.51 9.86 -6.35
N PRO A 122 5.04 10.80 -7.18
CA PRO A 122 6.48 11.08 -7.22
C PRO A 122 7.08 11.58 -5.90
N ARG A 123 6.32 12.37 -5.13
CA ARG A 123 6.77 12.92 -3.84
C ARG A 123 6.89 11.81 -2.78
N LEU A 124 5.95 10.88 -2.75
CA LEU A 124 5.96 9.72 -1.85
C LEU A 124 7.09 8.75 -2.23
N ARG A 125 7.21 8.44 -3.54
CA ARG A 125 8.24 7.54 -4.06
C ARG A 125 9.67 7.94 -3.68
N LYS A 126 9.97 9.23 -3.55
CA LYS A 126 11.29 9.74 -3.15
C LYS A 126 11.67 9.42 -1.71
N LEU A 127 10.74 9.01 -0.87
CA LEU A 127 10.99 8.65 0.52
C LEU A 127 11.50 7.22 0.68
N PHE A 128 11.28 6.36 -0.31
CA PHE A 128 11.61 4.93 -0.22
C PHE A 128 13.07 4.65 -0.54
N ASP A 129 13.73 3.94 0.37
CA ASP A 129 15.10 3.44 0.20
C ASP A 129 15.11 2.14 -0.63
N ILE A 130 14.04 1.32 -0.50
CA ILE A 130 13.82 0.08 -1.28
C ILE A 130 12.40 0.09 -1.84
N LYS A 131 12.27 -0.24 -3.11
CA LYS A 131 11.00 -0.24 -3.85
C LYS A 131 10.72 -1.61 -4.44
N ILE A 132 9.66 -2.26 -3.95
CA ILE A 132 9.25 -3.61 -4.33
C ILE A 132 7.93 -3.53 -5.08
N PHE A 133 7.86 -4.04 -6.29
CA PHE A 133 6.62 -4.14 -7.05
C PHE A 133 6.15 -5.59 -7.11
N VAL A 134 4.91 -5.84 -6.69
CA VAL A 134 4.29 -7.16 -6.73
C VAL A 134 3.48 -7.28 -8.01
N ASP A 135 3.99 -8.12 -8.92
CA ASP A 135 3.47 -8.29 -10.28
C ASP A 135 2.72 -9.61 -10.39
N THR A 136 1.44 -9.53 -10.65
CA THR A 136 0.56 -10.70 -10.85
C THR A 136 -0.28 -10.45 -12.10
N PRO A 137 -0.43 -11.45 -13.00
CA PRO A 137 -1.22 -11.30 -14.22
C PRO A 137 -2.63 -10.76 -13.99
N ASP A 138 -3.11 -9.94 -14.93
CA ASP A 138 -4.37 -9.20 -14.82
C ASP A 138 -5.59 -10.09 -14.59
N ASP A 139 -5.67 -11.22 -15.28
CA ASP A 139 -6.72 -12.21 -15.18
C ASP A 139 -6.77 -12.85 -13.78
N ILE A 140 -5.61 -13.22 -13.23
CA ILE A 140 -5.48 -13.77 -11.87
C ILE A 140 -5.88 -12.74 -10.83
N ARG A 141 -5.44 -11.49 -10.98
CA ARG A 141 -5.80 -10.39 -10.07
C ARG A 141 -7.30 -10.12 -10.09
N PHE A 142 -7.90 -10.10 -11.29
CA PHE A 142 -9.33 -9.87 -11.43
C PHE A 142 -10.16 -11.00 -10.78
N ILE A 143 -9.77 -12.27 -10.99
CA ILE A 143 -10.42 -13.42 -10.34
C ILE A 143 -10.31 -13.33 -8.82
N ARG A 144 -9.11 -13.02 -8.29
CA ARG A 144 -8.90 -12.86 -6.84
C ARG A 144 -9.74 -11.70 -6.27
N ARG A 145 -9.78 -10.56 -6.97
CA ARG A 145 -10.60 -9.40 -6.58
C ARG A 145 -12.08 -9.76 -6.57
N LEU A 146 -12.54 -10.42 -7.60
CA LEU A 146 -13.95 -10.82 -7.73
C LEU A 146 -14.38 -11.69 -6.55
N LYS A 147 -13.60 -12.76 -6.26
CA LYS A 147 -13.86 -13.64 -5.12
C LYS A 147 -13.89 -12.88 -3.80
N ARG A 148 -12.85 -12.11 -3.51
CA ARG A 148 -12.76 -11.31 -2.28
C ARG A 148 -13.93 -10.34 -2.13
N ASP A 149 -14.23 -9.56 -3.16
CA ASP A 149 -15.23 -8.50 -3.05
C ASP A 149 -16.66 -9.08 -2.94
N ILE A 150 -16.93 -10.26 -3.50
CA ILE A 150 -18.19 -10.97 -3.33
C ILE A 150 -18.26 -11.64 -1.94
N GLN A 151 -17.25 -12.43 -1.57
CA GLN A 151 -17.28 -13.27 -0.37
C GLN A 151 -17.07 -12.47 0.91
N ASP A 152 -16.09 -11.55 0.93
CA ASP A 152 -15.66 -10.86 2.14
C ASP A 152 -16.31 -9.47 2.30
N ARG A 153 -16.77 -8.86 1.20
CA ARG A 153 -17.33 -7.50 1.19
C ARG A 153 -18.81 -7.44 0.80
N GLY A 154 -19.43 -8.60 0.53
CA GLY A 154 -20.87 -8.71 0.21
C GLY A 154 -21.30 -7.97 -1.05
N ARG A 155 -20.41 -7.73 -2.01
CA ARG A 155 -20.71 -7.02 -3.25
C ARG A 155 -21.32 -7.94 -4.29
N SER A 156 -22.17 -7.39 -5.18
CA SER A 156 -22.66 -8.15 -6.33
C SER A 156 -21.59 -8.26 -7.42
N LEU A 157 -21.66 -9.35 -8.21
CA LEU A 157 -20.83 -9.56 -9.39
C LEU A 157 -20.82 -8.33 -10.31
N GLU A 158 -22.01 -7.84 -10.65
CA GLU A 158 -22.20 -6.69 -11.53
C GLU A 158 -21.50 -5.43 -10.96
N SER A 159 -21.65 -5.17 -9.67
CA SER A 159 -20.99 -4.03 -8.99
C SER A 159 -19.46 -4.09 -9.09
N VAL A 160 -18.87 -5.29 -8.92
CA VAL A 160 -17.41 -5.47 -9.00
C VAL A 160 -16.93 -5.31 -10.43
N VAL A 161 -17.61 -5.92 -11.40
CA VAL A 161 -17.27 -5.83 -12.84
C VAL A 161 -17.36 -4.39 -13.33
N ASN A 162 -18.47 -3.71 -13.05
CA ASN A 162 -18.66 -2.32 -13.48
C ASN A 162 -17.60 -1.39 -12.90
N GLN A 163 -17.26 -1.51 -11.60
CA GLN A 163 -16.17 -0.71 -11.02
C GLN A 163 -14.82 -1.04 -11.65
N TYR A 164 -14.55 -2.31 -11.91
CA TYR A 164 -13.28 -2.71 -12.53
C TYR A 164 -13.10 -2.06 -13.91
N LEU A 165 -14.13 -2.06 -14.73
CA LEU A 165 -14.08 -1.47 -16.06
C LEU A 165 -14.08 0.07 -16.02
N GLU A 166 -14.80 0.66 -15.07
CA GLU A 166 -15.01 2.10 -15.00
C GLU A 166 -13.82 2.85 -14.35
N SER A 167 -13.23 2.31 -13.29
CA SER A 167 -12.14 3.00 -12.57
C SER A 167 -10.87 2.16 -12.42
N VAL A 168 -10.97 0.92 -11.92
CA VAL A 168 -9.79 0.15 -11.53
C VAL A 168 -8.84 -0.09 -12.70
N ARG A 169 -9.35 -0.65 -13.81
CA ARG A 169 -8.53 -0.93 -15.00
C ARG A 169 -7.98 0.33 -15.66
N PRO A 170 -8.77 1.40 -15.91
CA PRO A 170 -8.24 2.65 -16.45
C PRO A 170 -7.14 3.27 -15.57
N MET A 171 -7.32 3.30 -14.24
CA MET A 171 -6.34 3.85 -13.32
C MET A 171 -5.10 2.97 -13.19
N HIS A 172 -5.26 1.64 -13.28
CA HIS A 172 -4.11 0.73 -13.38
C HIS A 172 -3.23 1.08 -14.59
N ILE A 173 -3.82 1.18 -15.76
CA ILE A 173 -3.09 1.51 -17.01
C ILE A 173 -2.43 2.89 -16.93
N ALA A 174 -3.14 3.87 -16.34
CA ALA A 174 -2.65 5.24 -16.28
C ALA A 174 -1.55 5.46 -15.23
N PHE A 175 -1.64 4.81 -14.07
CA PHE A 175 -0.81 5.14 -12.91
C PHE A 175 0.00 3.98 -12.34
N VAL A 176 -0.62 2.80 -12.17
CA VAL A 176 0.01 1.70 -11.44
C VAL A 176 1.04 0.98 -12.32
N GLU A 177 0.64 0.51 -13.50
CA GLU A 177 1.52 -0.20 -14.42
C GLU A 177 2.74 0.64 -14.84
N PRO A 178 2.61 1.93 -15.23
CA PRO A 178 3.78 2.75 -15.54
C PRO A 178 4.71 2.96 -14.34
N SER A 179 4.23 2.81 -13.11
CA SER A 179 5.03 2.99 -11.90
C SER A 179 5.97 1.81 -11.60
N LYS A 180 5.70 0.65 -12.17
CA LYS A 180 6.53 -0.56 -12.08
C LYS A 180 7.99 -0.33 -12.45
N ARG A 181 8.26 0.54 -13.43
CA ARG A 181 9.63 0.91 -13.85
C ARG A 181 10.49 1.54 -12.75
N PHE A 182 9.89 2.00 -11.66
CA PHE A 182 10.61 2.61 -10.54
C PHE A 182 10.96 1.61 -9.44
N ALA A 183 10.53 0.35 -9.58
CA ALA A 183 10.86 -0.70 -8.62
C ALA A 183 12.33 -1.10 -8.70
N ASP A 184 12.94 -1.36 -7.55
CA ASP A 184 14.26 -1.96 -7.46
C ASP A 184 14.16 -3.50 -7.58
N ILE A 185 13.00 -4.07 -7.17
CA ILE A 185 12.71 -5.51 -7.21
C ILE A 185 11.27 -5.71 -7.70
N ILE A 186 11.08 -6.64 -8.62
CA ILE A 186 9.76 -7.09 -9.09
C ILE A 186 9.56 -8.54 -8.64
N ILE A 187 8.44 -8.78 -7.93
CA ILE A 187 8.07 -10.11 -7.44
C ILE A 187 6.91 -10.65 -8.28
N PRO A 188 7.12 -11.71 -9.07
CA PRO A 188 6.03 -12.35 -9.80
C PRO A 188 5.12 -13.15 -8.86
N GLU A 189 3.86 -13.32 -9.28
CA GLU A 189 2.86 -14.20 -8.63
C GLU A 189 2.41 -13.82 -7.21
N GLY A 190 2.89 -12.70 -6.69
CA GLY A 190 2.40 -12.13 -5.44
C GLY A 190 2.85 -12.83 -4.16
N GLY A 191 1.96 -12.88 -3.17
CA GLY A 191 2.28 -13.27 -1.79
C GLY A 191 2.67 -14.73 -1.56
N HIS A 192 2.62 -15.57 -2.59
CA HIS A 192 2.94 -17.01 -2.52
C HIS A 192 4.32 -17.34 -3.12
N ASN A 193 5.10 -16.36 -3.55
CA ASN A 193 6.47 -16.57 -4.00
C ASN A 193 7.42 -16.63 -2.79
N ASP A 194 7.58 -17.84 -2.23
CA ASP A 194 8.37 -18.05 -1.03
C ASP A 194 9.86 -17.76 -1.24
N VAL A 195 10.40 -18.02 -2.43
CA VAL A 195 11.81 -17.71 -2.74
C VAL A 195 12.05 -16.20 -2.68
N ALA A 196 11.19 -15.41 -3.32
CA ALA A 196 11.29 -13.96 -3.26
C ALA A 196 11.09 -13.43 -1.84
N PHE A 197 10.16 -14.02 -1.09
CA PHE A 197 9.93 -13.69 0.32
C PHE A 197 11.18 -13.92 1.17
N ASP A 198 11.83 -15.07 1.06
CA ASP A 198 13.01 -15.43 1.84
C ASP A 198 14.20 -14.50 1.54
N ILE A 199 14.38 -14.10 0.28
CA ILE A 199 15.40 -13.12 -0.13
C ILE A 199 15.12 -11.77 0.54
N LEU A 200 13.89 -11.29 0.47
CA LEU A 200 13.50 -10.02 1.09
C LEU A 200 13.67 -10.06 2.62
N LEU A 201 13.21 -11.13 3.26
CA LEU A 201 13.34 -11.29 4.70
C LEU A 201 14.80 -11.30 5.14
N SER A 202 15.68 -11.99 4.39
CA SER A 202 17.12 -12.00 4.65
C SER A 202 17.69 -10.59 4.57
N LYS A 203 17.24 -9.78 3.59
CA LYS A 203 17.65 -8.39 3.46
C LYS A 203 17.15 -7.53 4.62
N LEU A 204 15.89 -7.71 5.05
CA LEU A 204 15.33 -6.96 6.18
C LEU A 204 16.13 -7.22 7.48
N LYS A 205 16.46 -8.48 7.77
CA LYS A 205 17.27 -8.86 8.95
C LYS A 205 18.65 -8.22 8.94
N GLN A 206 19.25 -7.95 7.78
CA GLN A 206 20.52 -7.23 7.68
C GLN A 206 20.40 -5.71 7.93
N LEU A 207 19.19 -5.15 7.83
CA LEU A 207 18.93 -3.73 8.02
C LEU A 207 18.65 -3.36 9.50
N GLN A 208 18.24 -4.35 10.29
CA GLN A 208 18.05 -4.25 11.75
C GLN A 208 19.39 -4.30 12.49
#